data_7ae216af1f80f831245b1d7cb02d51c2
#
_entry.id   7ae216af1f80f831245b1d7cb02d51c2
#
_cell.length_a   1.000
_cell.length_b   1.000
_cell.length_c   1.000
_cell.angle_alpha   90.00
_cell.angle_beta   90.00
_cell.angle_gamma   90.00
#
_symmetry.space_group_name_H-M   'P 1'
#
loop_
_entity.id
_entity.type
_entity.pdbx_description
1 polymer ?
#
loop_
_entity_poly.entity_id
_entity_poly.type
_entity_poly.pdbx_seq_one_letter_code
_entity_poly.pdbx_strand_id
1 'polypeptide(L)'
;MAMKVDLILVLLNSLFNIQACTGQGRIERGKIDVAEHIKKEASVPLDTSINGIILDDTVSLNNILGKRLPVIDFSNYGECTVCSNIDGTEILILCVNYGGYINQYDKFVVVPSHSIIQPKRIRQTLLKKFCSGLGAYIGCDIKEIEKQMMMMNKVQYKTAEGVEIVYSQSLPDWPYHCEYHFMNNRLIRYEFDCRDP
;
A
#
# COMPACT_ATOMS: atom_id res chain seq x y z
N MET A 1 38.75 -15.31 19.40
CA MET A 1 37.66 -14.43 19.75
C MET A 1 37.96 -13.01 19.23
N ALA A 2 38.11 -12.86 17.90
CA ALA A 2 38.53 -11.61 17.26
C ALA A 2 38.00 -11.46 15.82
N MET A 3 36.69 -11.76 15.60
CA MET A 3 36.09 -11.64 14.27
C MET A 3 34.70 -10.93 14.25
N LYS A 4 34.40 -10.15 15.28
CA LYS A 4 33.11 -9.40 15.34
C LYS A 4 33.26 -7.87 15.30
N VAL A 5 34.49 -7.34 15.28
CA VAL A 5 34.70 -5.89 15.31
C VAL A 5 34.80 -5.27 13.94
N ASP A 6 35.25 -6.02 12.92
CA ASP A 6 35.48 -5.45 11.58
C ASP A 6 34.19 -5.22 10.75
N LEU A 7 33.10 -5.93 11.06
CA LEU A 7 31.86 -5.77 10.31
C LEU A 7 31.06 -4.50 10.69
N ILE A 8 31.23 -4.05 11.94
CA ILE A 8 30.57 -2.81 12.44
C ILE A 8 31.27 -1.56 11.90
N LEU A 9 32.58 -1.63 11.66
CA LEU A 9 33.35 -0.49 11.14
C LEU A 9 33.08 -0.23 9.65
N VAL A 10 32.74 -1.24 8.88
CA VAL A 10 32.39 -1.10 7.46
C VAL A 10 30.99 -0.48 7.27
N LEU A 11 30.05 -0.76 8.18
CA LEU A 11 28.72 -0.16 8.15
C LEU A 11 28.69 1.30 8.63
N LEU A 12 29.59 1.70 9.52
CA LEU A 12 29.69 3.08 9.98
C LEU A 12 30.40 4.02 8.99
N ASN A 13 31.25 3.51 8.11
CA ASN A 13 31.93 4.33 7.09
C ASN A 13 31.05 4.65 5.86
N SER A 14 29.93 3.97 5.67
CA SER A 14 28.98 4.31 4.61
C SER A 14 27.97 5.41 4.98
N LEU A 15 27.92 5.78 6.28
CA LEU A 15 26.97 6.77 6.80
C LEU A 15 27.54 8.18 6.98
N PHE A 16 28.87 8.39 6.83
CA PHE A 16 29.51 9.68 7.07
C PHE A 16 30.35 10.18 5.89
N ASN A 17 29.76 10.29 4.69
CA ASN A 17 30.27 11.17 3.66
C ASN A 17 29.28 12.35 3.45
N ILE A 18 29.09 13.13 4.51
CA ILE A 18 28.49 14.45 4.40
C ILE A 18 29.64 15.43 4.13
N GLN A 19 29.98 15.60 2.87
CA GLN A 19 30.79 16.74 2.44
C GLN A 19 29.91 17.98 2.49
N ALA A 20 30.24 18.87 3.44
CA ALA A 20 29.69 20.21 3.50
C ALA A 20 30.15 20.99 2.27
N CYS A 21 29.34 21.08 1.24
CA CYS A 21 29.44 22.06 0.17
C CYS A 21 28.40 23.15 0.40
N THR A 22 28.87 24.32 0.78
CA THR A 22 28.15 25.59 0.69
C THR A 22 27.92 25.89 -0.80
N GLY A 23 26.73 25.61 -1.27
CA GLY A 23 26.26 25.92 -2.62
C GLY A 23 24.82 25.49 -2.70
N GLN A 24 23.93 26.37 -3.14
CA GLN A 24 22.51 26.08 -3.41
C GLN A 24 22.37 24.94 -4.44
N GLY A 25 22.66 23.72 -4.03
CA GLY A 25 22.38 22.50 -4.75
C GLY A 25 21.06 21.96 -4.25
N ARG A 26 20.06 21.97 -5.11
CA ARG A 26 18.83 21.22 -4.98
C ARG A 26 19.20 19.76 -4.65
N ILE A 27 18.98 19.33 -3.41
CA ILE A 27 19.15 17.92 -3.04
C ILE A 27 18.06 17.19 -3.79
N GLU A 28 18.40 16.64 -4.96
CA GLU A 28 17.63 15.55 -5.53
C GLU A 28 17.79 14.37 -4.57
N ARG A 29 16.86 14.22 -3.63
CA ARG A 29 16.68 12.97 -2.93
C ARG A 29 16.40 11.94 -4.01
N GLY A 30 17.38 11.08 -4.27
CA GLY A 30 17.21 9.98 -5.20
C GLY A 30 15.92 9.26 -4.84
N LYS A 31 15.05 9.10 -5.83
CA LYS A 31 13.83 8.32 -5.71
C LYS A 31 14.25 6.92 -5.26
N ILE A 32 14.12 6.64 -3.97
CA ILE A 32 14.17 5.26 -3.51
C ILE A 32 12.84 4.70 -4.00
N ASP A 33 12.89 3.80 -4.95
CA ASP A 33 11.71 3.02 -5.33
C ASP A 33 11.42 2.07 -4.15
N VAL A 34 10.59 2.56 -3.23
CA VAL A 34 10.21 1.86 -2.00
C VAL A 34 9.66 0.48 -2.34
N ALA A 35 8.86 0.39 -3.41
CA ALA A 35 8.27 -0.88 -3.83
C ALA A 35 9.32 -1.89 -4.33
N GLU A 36 10.35 -1.42 -5.05
CA GLU A 36 11.43 -2.29 -5.53
C GLU A 36 12.33 -2.74 -4.38
N HIS A 37 12.63 -1.84 -3.44
CA HIS A 37 13.45 -2.15 -2.28
C HIS A 37 12.76 -3.15 -1.34
N ILE A 38 11.47 -2.95 -1.03
CA ILE A 38 10.66 -3.89 -0.25
C ILE A 38 10.68 -5.28 -0.91
N LYS A 39 10.43 -5.36 -2.22
CA LYS A 39 10.44 -6.64 -2.95
C LYS A 39 11.79 -7.35 -2.93
N LYS A 40 12.90 -6.60 -2.89
CA LYS A 40 14.25 -7.16 -2.89
C LYS A 40 14.62 -7.80 -1.55
N GLU A 41 14.13 -7.25 -0.43
CA GLU A 41 14.44 -7.75 0.91
C GLU A 41 13.45 -8.79 1.41
N ALA A 42 12.21 -8.78 0.92
CA ALA A 42 11.19 -9.72 1.35
C ALA A 42 11.35 -11.08 0.67
N SER A 43 11.43 -12.14 1.49
CA SER A 43 11.29 -13.52 1.03
C SER A 43 9.85 -13.90 0.65
N VAL A 44 8.90 -13.02 0.93
CA VAL A 44 7.45 -13.20 0.73
C VAL A 44 6.97 -12.21 -0.33
N PRO A 45 6.09 -12.61 -1.27
CA PRO A 45 5.49 -11.69 -2.21
C PRO A 45 4.75 -10.58 -1.46
N LEU A 46 5.11 -9.33 -1.72
CA LEU A 46 4.45 -8.16 -1.14
C LEU A 46 3.51 -7.54 -2.17
N ASP A 47 2.33 -7.18 -1.69
CA ASP A 47 1.36 -6.45 -2.50
C ASP A 47 1.61 -4.95 -2.38
N THR A 48 2.03 -4.33 -3.45
CA THR A 48 2.39 -2.90 -3.50
C THR A 48 1.69 -2.15 -4.61
N SER A 49 0.71 -2.78 -5.27
CA SER A 49 0.06 -2.16 -6.42
C SER A 49 -1.43 -2.54 -6.56
N ILE A 50 -2.20 -1.65 -7.19
CA ILE A 50 -3.57 -1.89 -7.62
C ILE A 50 -3.68 -1.53 -9.09
N ASN A 51 -3.99 -2.52 -9.95
CA ASN A 51 -4.09 -2.34 -11.41
C ASN A 51 -2.86 -1.63 -12.02
N GLY A 52 -1.67 -1.87 -11.47
CA GLY A 52 -0.43 -1.22 -11.91
C GLY A 52 -0.19 0.19 -11.32
N ILE A 53 -1.09 0.70 -10.49
CA ILE A 53 -0.81 1.87 -9.64
C ILE A 53 0.05 1.37 -8.50
N ILE A 54 1.30 1.81 -8.47
CA ILE A 54 2.27 1.38 -7.46
C ILE A 54 2.24 2.36 -6.29
N LEU A 55 2.30 1.79 -5.08
CA LEU A 55 2.36 2.56 -3.84
C LEU A 55 3.55 3.53 -3.90
N ASP A 56 3.32 4.78 -3.50
CA ASP A 56 4.29 5.88 -3.51
C ASP A 56 4.89 6.25 -4.89
N ASP A 57 4.35 5.72 -5.99
CA ASP A 57 4.77 6.07 -7.35
C ASP A 57 3.76 6.97 -8.08
N THR A 58 4.11 8.27 -8.18
CA THR A 58 3.27 9.26 -8.88
C THR A 58 3.17 9.03 -10.38
N VAL A 59 4.11 8.33 -11.00
CA VAL A 59 4.12 8.10 -12.45
C VAL A 59 3.07 7.08 -12.83
N SER A 60 3.04 5.92 -12.17
CA SER A 60 2.03 4.88 -12.41
C SER A 60 0.62 5.40 -12.12
N LEU A 61 0.46 6.14 -11.01
CA LEU A 61 -0.80 6.75 -10.64
C LEU A 61 -1.30 7.74 -11.70
N ASN A 62 -0.45 8.67 -12.15
CA ASN A 62 -0.81 9.67 -13.15
C ASN A 62 -1.16 9.05 -14.51
N ASN A 63 -0.52 7.93 -14.88
CA ASN A 63 -0.79 7.22 -16.11
C ASN A 63 -2.16 6.54 -16.11
N ILE A 64 -2.62 6.07 -14.95
CA ILE A 64 -3.86 5.28 -14.82
C ILE A 64 -5.03 6.17 -14.39
N LEU A 65 -4.84 7.03 -13.40
CA LEU A 65 -5.90 7.87 -12.83
C LEU A 65 -5.87 9.31 -13.31
N GLY A 66 -4.77 9.76 -13.96
CA GLY A 66 -4.58 11.14 -14.43
C GLY A 66 -3.97 12.06 -13.38
N LYS A 67 -3.49 13.22 -13.85
CA LYS A 67 -2.60 14.13 -13.08
C LYS A 67 -3.26 14.98 -11.98
N ARG A 68 -4.58 15.09 -11.98
CA ARG A 68 -5.31 15.97 -11.04
C ARG A 68 -6.41 15.19 -10.36
N LEU A 69 -6.06 14.59 -9.24
CA LEU A 69 -7.01 13.88 -8.41
C LEU A 69 -7.52 14.83 -7.31
N PRO A 70 -8.84 14.85 -7.04
CA PRO A 70 -9.38 15.63 -5.94
C PRO A 70 -8.95 15.00 -4.62
N VAL A 71 -8.30 15.77 -3.76
CA VAL A 71 -8.03 15.38 -2.38
C VAL A 71 -9.16 15.89 -1.51
N ILE A 72 -9.64 15.05 -0.63
CA ILE A 72 -10.70 15.33 0.35
C ILE A 72 -10.27 14.83 1.73
N ASP A 73 -10.76 15.45 2.79
CA ASP A 73 -10.70 14.89 4.14
C ASP A 73 -11.85 13.87 4.29
N PHE A 74 -11.50 12.60 4.52
CA PHE A 74 -12.44 11.52 4.50
C PHE A 74 -12.38 10.66 5.76
N SER A 75 -13.23 11.01 6.74
CA SER A 75 -13.45 10.19 7.95
C SER A 75 -12.14 9.74 8.62
N ASN A 76 -11.98 8.44 8.83
CA ASN A 76 -10.81 7.84 9.51
C ASN A 76 -9.56 7.71 8.62
N TYR A 77 -9.63 8.15 7.36
CA TYR A 77 -8.53 8.02 6.40
C TYR A 77 -7.71 9.31 6.26
N GLY A 78 -8.23 10.45 6.79
CA GLY A 78 -7.61 11.76 6.62
C GLY A 78 -7.67 12.25 5.18
N GLU A 79 -6.64 13.00 4.75
CA GLU A 79 -6.56 13.48 3.38
C GLU A 79 -6.34 12.33 2.39
N CYS A 80 -7.28 12.15 1.48
CA CYS A 80 -7.26 11.07 0.52
C CYS A 80 -7.92 11.44 -0.82
N THR A 81 -7.63 10.65 -1.83
CA THR A 81 -8.42 10.59 -3.06
C THR A 81 -9.31 9.36 -3.05
N VAL A 82 -10.57 9.52 -3.41
CA VAL A 82 -11.53 8.43 -3.50
C VAL A 82 -11.93 8.20 -4.95
N CYS A 83 -11.73 6.96 -5.40
CA CYS A 83 -12.08 6.52 -6.74
C CYS A 83 -13.11 5.40 -6.69
N SER A 84 -14.04 5.37 -7.65
CA SER A 84 -14.89 4.20 -7.89
C SER A 84 -14.47 3.46 -9.16
N ASN A 85 -14.74 2.16 -9.20
CA ASN A 85 -14.68 1.42 -10.45
C ASN A 85 -15.80 1.89 -11.41
N ILE A 86 -15.80 1.40 -12.65
CA ILE A 86 -16.74 1.85 -13.68
C ILE A 86 -18.21 1.60 -13.30
N ASP A 87 -18.47 0.52 -12.57
CA ASP A 87 -19.82 0.12 -12.17
C ASP A 87 -20.25 0.75 -10.83
N GLY A 88 -19.36 1.48 -10.15
CA GLY A 88 -19.61 2.08 -8.85
C GLY A 88 -19.79 1.09 -7.69
N THR A 89 -19.38 -0.18 -7.88
CA THR A 89 -19.53 -1.26 -6.88
C THR A 89 -18.36 -1.37 -5.93
N GLU A 90 -17.18 -0.87 -6.33
CA GLU A 90 -15.95 -0.89 -5.55
C GLU A 90 -15.39 0.52 -5.39
N ILE A 91 -14.80 0.77 -4.23
CA ILE A 91 -14.14 2.04 -3.90
C ILE A 91 -12.67 1.78 -3.59
N LEU A 92 -11.80 2.54 -4.24
CA LEU A 92 -10.38 2.66 -3.95
C LEU A 92 -10.13 3.99 -3.22
N ILE A 93 -9.58 3.93 -2.03
CA ILE A 93 -9.17 5.07 -1.22
C ILE A 93 -7.65 5.12 -1.26
N LEU A 94 -7.10 6.25 -1.72
CA LEU A 94 -5.69 6.55 -1.80
C LEU A 94 -5.38 7.61 -0.75
N CYS A 95 -4.72 7.24 0.35
CA CYS A 95 -4.41 8.18 1.41
C CYS A 95 -3.10 8.92 1.13
N VAL A 96 -3.11 10.24 1.34
CA VAL A 96 -1.98 11.13 1.03
C VAL A 96 -0.85 10.90 2.04
N ASN A 97 0.37 10.86 1.53
CA ASN A 97 1.57 10.84 2.36
C ASN A 97 1.83 12.22 2.96
N TYR A 98 1.76 12.32 4.29
CA TYR A 98 2.09 13.54 5.02
C TYR A 98 3.60 13.81 4.97
N GLY A 99 4.00 14.81 4.21
CA GLY A 99 5.39 15.18 3.97
C GLY A 99 5.96 14.72 2.64
N GLY A 100 5.16 14.00 1.85
CA GLY A 100 5.48 13.63 0.47
C GLY A 100 5.19 14.75 -0.54
N TYR A 101 5.42 14.43 -1.81
CA TYR A 101 5.07 15.30 -2.93
C TYR A 101 3.57 15.20 -3.25
N ILE A 102 3.03 16.22 -3.93
CA ILE A 102 1.66 16.19 -4.44
C ILE A 102 1.43 14.91 -5.27
N ASN A 103 0.33 14.20 -4.98
CA ASN A 103 -0.02 12.89 -5.55
C ASN A 103 0.88 11.72 -5.15
N GLN A 104 1.59 11.79 -4.04
CA GLN A 104 2.16 10.64 -3.38
C GLN A 104 1.15 10.06 -2.38
N TYR A 105 0.90 8.76 -2.50
CA TYR A 105 -0.04 8.04 -1.66
C TYR A 105 0.66 6.83 -1.06
N ASP A 106 0.68 6.77 0.25
CA ASP A 106 1.39 5.76 1.04
C ASP A 106 0.48 4.64 1.54
N LYS A 107 -0.85 4.81 1.36
CA LYS A 107 -1.83 3.79 1.74
C LYS A 107 -2.91 3.65 0.68
N PHE A 108 -3.22 2.41 0.35
CA PHE A 108 -4.33 2.02 -0.52
C PHE A 108 -5.31 1.15 0.25
N VAL A 109 -6.61 1.43 0.11
CA VAL A 109 -7.68 0.64 0.70
C VAL A 109 -8.74 0.37 -0.37
N VAL A 110 -9.15 -0.87 -0.52
CA VAL A 110 -10.25 -1.26 -1.42
C VAL A 110 -11.37 -1.89 -0.63
N VAL A 111 -12.58 -1.38 -0.86
CA VAL A 111 -13.80 -1.84 -0.19
C VAL A 111 -14.99 -1.86 -1.15
N PRO A 112 -16.04 -2.64 -0.88
CA PRO A 112 -17.32 -2.50 -1.56
C PRO A 112 -17.92 -1.12 -1.32
N SER A 113 -18.58 -0.55 -2.32
CA SER A 113 -19.13 0.80 -2.22
C SER A 113 -20.21 0.96 -1.13
N HIS A 114 -20.92 -0.12 -0.80
CA HIS A 114 -21.96 -0.12 0.24
C HIS A 114 -21.40 -0.19 1.67
N SER A 115 -20.11 -0.52 1.85
CA SER A 115 -19.48 -0.65 3.17
C SER A 115 -19.02 0.67 3.77
N ILE A 116 -19.07 1.76 3.01
CA ILE A 116 -18.67 3.10 3.46
C ILE A 116 -19.72 4.14 3.13
N ILE A 117 -19.76 5.22 3.93
CA ILE A 117 -20.51 6.42 3.57
C ILE A 117 -19.74 7.11 2.44
N GLN A 118 -20.31 7.12 1.25
CA GLN A 118 -19.64 7.68 0.09
C GLN A 118 -19.45 9.20 0.21
N PRO A 119 -18.25 9.71 -0.05
CA PRO A 119 -18.02 11.14 -0.03
C PRO A 119 -18.71 11.83 -1.23
N LYS A 120 -18.95 13.13 -1.11
CA LYS A 120 -19.60 13.93 -2.18
C LYS A 120 -18.76 14.03 -3.48
N ARG A 121 -17.46 13.76 -3.39
CA ARG A 121 -16.54 13.83 -4.52
C ARG A 121 -15.83 12.49 -4.67
N ILE A 122 -16.30 11.69 -5.60
CA ILE A 122 -15.70 10.42 -6.01
C ILE A 122 -15.30 10.57 -7.46
N ARG A 123 -14.09 10.13 -7.81
CA ARG A 123 -13.66 10.02 -9.19
C ARG A 123 -14.02 8.65 -9.72
N GLN A 124 -14.90 8.59 -10.71
CA GLN A 124 -15.14 7.35 -11.44
C GLN A 124 -13.96 7.03 -12.36
N THR A 125 -13.50 5.79 -12.34
CA THR A 125 -12.45 5.27 -13.22
C THR A 125 -13.06 4.41 -14.33
N LEU A 126 -12.24 4.05 -15.33
CA LEU A 126 -12.62 3.09 -16.36
C LEU A 126 -12.29 1.64 -15.97
N LEU A 127 -11.75 1.41 -14.80
CA LEU A 127 -11.38 0.09 -14.29
C LEU A 127 -12.66 -0.68 -13.92
N LYS A 128 -12.75 -1.93 -14.36
CA LYS A 128 -13.88 -2.81 -14.02
C LYS A 128 -13.82 -3.31 -12.58
N LYS A 129 -12.60 -3.58 -12.09
CA LYS A 129 -12.31 -4.03 -10.73
C LYS A 129 -11.02 -3.40 -10.26
N PHE A 130 -10.89 -3.21 -8.97
CA PHE A 130 -9.61 -2.93 -8.35
C PHE A 130 -8.94 -4.27 -8.02
N CYS A 131 -7.87 -4.60 -8.74
CA CYS A 131 -7.11 -5.83 -8.55
C CYS A 131 -5.73 -5.52 -7.98
N SER A 132 -5.38 -6.15 -6.88
CA SER A 132 -4.05 -6.04 -6.28
C SER A 132 -2.97 -6.72 -7.14
N GLY A 133 -1.70 -6.43 -6.87
CA GLY A 133 -0.57 -7.07 -7.54
C GLY A 133 -0.51 -8.59 -7.32
N LEU A 134 -1.06 -9.09 -6.22
CA LEU A 134 -1.22 -10.53 -5.94
C LEU A 134 -2.48 -11.14 -6.58
N GLY A 135 -3.29 -10.35 -7.26
CA GLY A 135 -4.52 -10.81 -7.92
C GLY A 135 -5.77 -10.79 -7.04
N ALA A 136 -5.72 -10.20 -5.85
CA ALA A 136 -6.89 -10.03 -4.99
C ALA A 136 -7.85 -8.98 -5.55
N TYR A 137 -9.16 -9.23 -5.49
CA TYR A 137 -10.23 -8.29 -5.84
C TYR A 137 -11.46 -8.54 -4.98
N ILE A 138 -12.28 -7.55 -4.75
CA ILE A 138 -13.49 -7.67 -3.92
C ILE A 138 -14.40 -8.78 -4.47
N GLY A 139 -14.79 -9.70 -3.57
CA GLY A 139 -15.61 -10.87 -3.88
C GLY A 139 -14.83 -12.08 -4.40
N CYS A 140 -13.50 -12.03 -4.59
CA CYS A 140 -12.73 -13.23 -4.94
C CYS A 140 -12.82 -14.27 -3.81
N ASP A 141 -12.77 -15.54 -4.17
CA ASP A 141 -12.72 -16.63 -3.19
C ASP A 141 -11.33 -16.73 -2.58
N ILE A 142 -11.26 -17.00 -1.27
CA ILE A 142 -10.01 -17.16 -0.54
C ILE A 142 -9.06 -18.16 -1.21
N LYS A 143 -9.61 -19.23 -1.80
CA LYS A 143 -8.84 -20.28 -2.50
C LYS A 143 -8.10 -19.77 -3.73
N GLU A 144 -8.57 -18.68 -4.33
CA GLU A 144 -7.95 -18.11 -5.54
C GLU A 144 -6.58 -17.49 -5.21
N ILE A 145 -6.42 -16.95 -3.99
CA ILE A 145 -5.21 -16.22 -3.58
C ILE A 145 -4.53 -16.78 -2.32
N GLU A 146 -5.07 -17.84 -1.71
CA GLU A 146 -4.53 -18.39 -0.46
C GLU A 146 -3.06 -18.81 -0.57
N LYS A 147 -2.62 -19.29 -1.74
CA LYS A 147 -1.22 -19.67 -1.98
C LYS A 147 -0.25 -18.49 -1.86
N GLN A 148 -0.67 -17.30 -2.29
CA GLN A 148 0.12 -16.08 -2.20
C GLN A 148 0.19 -15.57 -0.76
N MET A 149 -0.81 -15.92 0.06
CA MET A 149 -0.94 -15.48 1.46
C MET A 149 -0.42 -16.50 2.49
N MET A 150 0.14 -17.65 2.05
CA MET A 150 0.54 -18.74 2.98
C MET A 150 1.54 -18.32 4.06
N MET A 151 2.34 -17.27 3.80
CA MET A 151 3.33 -16.76 4.76
C MET A 151 2.82 -15.60 5.61
N MET A 152 1.58 -15.18 5.43
CA MET A 152 0.95 -14.12 6.23
C MET A 152 0.39 -14.68 7.53
N ASN A 153 0.29 -13.83 8.54
CA ASN A 153 -0.42 -14.15 9.76
C ASN A 153 -1.92 -14.31 9.46
N LYS A 154 -2.51 -15.39 9.93
CA LYS A 154 -3.93 -15.70 9.74
C LYS A 154 -4.64 -15.68 11.08
N VAL A 155 -5.68 -14.85 11.19
CA VAL A 155 -6.56 -14.80 12.35
C VAL A 155 -8.00 -15.04 11.89
N GLN A 156 -8.78 -15.75 12.70
CA GLN A 156 -10.17 -16.06 12.41
C GLN A 156 -11.07 -15.59 13.54
N TYR A 157 -12.13 -14.89 13.17
CA TYR A 157 -13.15 -14.38 14.10
C TYR A 157 -14.53 -14.97 13.77
N LYS A 158 -15.32 -15.24 14.82
CA LYS A 158 -16.76 -15.50 14.65
C LYS A 158 -17.51 -14.19 14.88
N THR A 159 -18.28 -13.77 13.90
CA THR A 159 -19.11 -12.57 13.93
C THR A 159 -20.58 -12.93 13.82
N ALA A 160 -21.46 -11.97 13.99
CA ALA A 160 -22.90 -12.16 13.76
C ALA A 160 -23.24 -12.49 12.30
N GLU A 161 -22.39 -12.04 11.35
CA GLU A 161 -22.57 -12.20 9.91
C GLU A 161 -21.93 -13.50 9.38
N GLY A 162 -21.15 -14.20 10.20
CA GLY A 162 -20.47 -15.42 9.81
C GLY A 162 -19.04 -15.52 10.31
N VAL A 163 -18.18 -16.11 9.50
CA VAL A 163 -16.75 -16.27 9.82
C VAL A 163 -15.93 -15.24 9.04
N GLU A 164 -15.24 -14.38 9.77
CA GLU A 164 -14.25 -13.47 9.21
C GLU A 164 -12.85 -14.09 9.34
N ILE A 165 -12.08 -14.05 8.25
CA ILE A 165 -10.68 -14.47 8.20
C ILE A 165 -9.87 -13.27 7.75
N VAL A 166 -8.85 -12.90 8.54
CA VAL A 166 -7.93 -11.82 8.24
C VAL A 166 -6.54 -12.41 8.00
N TYR A 167 -5.97 -12.11 6.85
CA TYR A 167 -4.56 -12.32 6.58
C TYR A 167 -3.84 -11.00 6.68
N SER A 168 -2.77 -10.95 7.46
CA SER A 168 -1.97 -9.73 7.64
C SER A 168 -0.49 -10.01 7.56
N GLN A 169 0.27 -9.02 7.09
CA GLN A 169 1.72 -9.04 7.07
C GLN A 169 2.25 -7.66 7.39
N SER A 170 3.24 -7.61 8.28
CA SER A 170 4.05 -6.43 8.55
C SER A 170 5.52 -6.81 8.45
N LEU A 171 6.35 -5.93 7.94
CA LEU A 171 7.80 -6.11 7.93
C LEU A 171 8.41 -5.38 9.13
N PRO A 172 9.23 -6.07 9.97
CA PRO A 172 9.73 -5.48 11.21
C PRO A 172 10.70 -4.30 10.99
N ASP A 173 11.41 -4.29 9.86
CA ASP A 173 12.44 -3.28 9.56
C ASP A 173 11.98 -2.26 8.50
N TRP A 174 10.73 -2.38 8.05
CA TRP A 174 10.14 -1.52 7.03
C TRP A 174 8.72 -1.12 7.40
N PRO A 175 8.31 0.11 7.13
CA PRO A 175 6.97 0.59 7.44
C PRO A 175 5.91 0.02 6.47
N TYR A 176 6.01 -1.27 6.15
CA TYR A 176 5.05 -1.95 5.28
C TYR A 176 4.06 -2.78 6.09
N HIS A 177 2.79 -2.61 5.78
CA HIS A 177 1.70 -3.40 6.33
C HIS A 177 0.69 -3.73 5.24
N CYS A 178 0.11 -4.92 5.28
CA CYS A 178 -1.04 -5.26 4.46
C CYS A 178 -2.04 -6.13 5.21
N GLU A 179 -3.32 -6.01 4.85
CA GLU A 179 -4.40 -6.83 5.37
C GLU A 179 -5.39 -7.21 4.28
N TYR A 180 -5.92 -8.45 4.38
CA TYR A 180 -6.98 -8.98 3.54
C TYR A 180 -8.07 -9.56 4.43
N HIS A 181 -9.27 -9.04 4.34
CA HIS A 181 -10.42 -9.43 5.14
C HIS A 181 -11.41 -10.23 4.31
N PHE A 182 -11.65 -11.46 4.70
CA PHE A 182 -12.60 -12.37 4.06
C PHE A 182 -13.78 -12.62 4.98
N MET A 183 -14.99 -12.42 4.48
CA MET A 183 -16.21 -12.83 5.15
C MET A 183 -16.79 -14.03 4.40
N ASN A 184 -16.99 -15.14 5.12
CA ASN A 184 -17.49 -16.39 4.55
C ASN A 184 -16.72 -16.81 3.27
N ASN A 185 -15.38 -16.74 3.32
CA ASN A 185 -14.42 -17.03 2.26
C ASN A 185 -14.43 -16.04 1.06
N ARG A 186 -15.18 -14.96 1.12
CA ARG A 186 -15.17 -13.90 0.09
C ARG A 186 -14.45 -12.67 0.57
N LEU A 187 -13.53 -12.13 -0.25
CA LEU A 187 -12.80 -10.91 0.07
C LEU A 187 -13.75 -9.71 0.13
N ILE A 188 -13.80 -9.05 1.28
CA ILE A 188 -14.67 -7.89 1.52
C ILE A 188 -13.87 -6.59 1.68
N ARG A 189 -12.58 -6.68 1.96
CA ARG A 189 -11.68 -5.53 2.11
C ARG A 189 -10.25 -6.00 1.94
N TYR A 190 -9.42 -5.15 1.38
CA TYR A 190 -7.97 -5.28 1.49
C TYR A 190 -7.30 -3.92 1.51
N GLU A 191 -6.18 -3.86 2.18
CA GLU A 191 -5.36 -2.65 2.25
C GLU A 191 -3.87 -2.98 2.34
N PHE A 192 -3.06 -2.04 1.94
CA PHE A 192 -1.63 -2.03 2.17
C PHE A 192 -1.10 -0.61 2.26
N ASP A 193 -0.10 -0.43 3.09
CA ASP A 193 0.52 0.87 3.32
C ASP A 193 2.03 0.75 3.56
N CYS A 194 2.72 1.90 3.46
CA CYS A 194 4.13 2.09 3.77
C CYS A 194 4.30 3.28 4.72
N ARG A 195 3.42 3.41 5.71
CA ARG A 195 3.50 4.46 6.73
C ARG A 195 4.35 4.00 7.89
N ASP A 196 5.15 4.90 8.42
CA ASP A 196 5.72 4.72 9.74
C ASP A 196 4.56 4.60 10.77
N PRO A 197 4.63 3.63 11.70
CA PRO A 197 3.60 3.39 12.69
C PRO A 197 3.42 4.57 13.67
#